data_b465981e8fd81c6aa28e11e481c6b1b0
#
_entry.id   b465981e8fd81c6aa28e11e481c6b1b0
#
_cell.length_a   1.000
_cell.length_b   1.000
_cell.length_c   1.000
_cell.angle_alpha   90.00
_cell.angle_beta   90.00
_cell.angle_gamma   90.00
#
_symmetry.space_group_name_H-M   'P 1'
#
loop_
_entity.id
_entity.type
_entity.pdbx_description
1 polymer ?
#
loop_
_entity_poly.entity_id
_entity_poly.type
_entity_poly.pdbx_seq_one_letter_code
_entity_poly.pdbx_strand_id
1 'polypeptide(L)'
;MSLSDTFRRILSLLSPYKSRLALALAAMTVTAATEPAVAAMMKLLLDKGFSELRSFSLWMVPVFVVGIFLIRGLSTFTTNYLMSAISGRLISTLRQQMFSRLLDVPLGFFRDNSTGKIINAMMLEVNQVLDMIRSVMIVVIRDSLTVIGLLGYLFWLNWKLTLVTIILGPVIAYVIRLTAKRLKRLITQNQTLNAEITQTIEETTRAQQVIKIFGGQKFEAKRFEQRSERLRGFMLRVASTSATTEPITQFINSLSVSVIIVIALSQAGDGNMTVGGFASFITAMLMTLTPLKHLAAVNGPLQRGLAAGATVFGIIDTAPERETGIILRERALGKLDFEQVIFSYPEQKQPALNNVSLSIAPGETIALVGMSGGGKTTLVNLVPEFFVPTSGRILLDGQAISEISLQSLRAQMAMVSQHVVLFDDTVAANIAYGDPKPDQQRIIEAARAAHLADVITNLPEGYDTVIGDNGMRLSGGQRQRLAIARAIYKNAPILILDEATSALDTESERAVQLALDTLMKNRTTLVIAHRLSTIEHANRIVVLQEGRITEVGSHAQLLAANGVYAHLYHLQFSKES
;
A
#
# COMPACT_ATOMS: atom_id res chain seq x y z
N MET A 1 -8.42 2.50 -15.31
CA MET A 1 -7.25 2.64 -16.20
C MET A 1 -7.14 1.39 -17.07
N SER A 2 -6.94 1.52 -18.40
CA SER A 2 -6.77 0.34 -19.25
C SER A 2 -5.39 -0.29 -19.00
N LEU A 3 -5.25 -1.61 -19.24
CA LEU A 3 -3.95 -2.29 -19.10
C LEU A 3 -2.87 -1.68 -20.03
N SER A 4 -3.28 -1.16 -21.19
CA SER A 4 -2.39 -0.46 -22.12
C SER A 4 -1.88 0.87 -21.57
N ASP A 5 -2.73 1.63 -20.86
CA ASP A 5 -2.34 2.90 -20.25
C ASP A 5 -1.38 2.68 -19.09
N THR A 6 -1.66 1.66 -18.26
CA THR A 6 -0.76 1.24 -17.18
C THR A 6 0.61 0.88 -17.72
N PHE A 7 0.67 0.10 -18.80
CA PHE A 7 1.93 -0.29 -19.43
C PHE A 7 2.72 0.91 -19.98
N ARG A 8 2.05 1.83 -20.70
CA ARG A 8 2.66 3.07 -21.21
C ARG A 8 3.25 3.91 -20.08
N ARG A 9 2.50 4.06 -19.00
CA ARG A 9 2.94 4.83 -17.84
C ARG A 9 4.14 4.19 -17.15
N ILE A 10 4.14 2.87 -17.00
CA ILE A 10 5.30 2.15 -16.47
C ILE A 10 6.54 2.37 -17.36
N LEU A 11 6.39 2.33 -18.68
CA LEU A 11 7.50 2.61 -19.59
C LEU A 11 7.98 4.06 -19.49
N SER A 12 7.09 5.02 -19.29
CA SER A 12 7.48 6.43 -19.12
C SER A 12 8.32 6.67 -17.87
N LEU A 13 8.15 5.86 -16.81
CA LEU A 13 9.00 5.90 -15.61
C LEU A 13 10.46 5.56 -15.88
N LEU A 14 10.76 4.86 -16.97
CA LEU A 14 12.13 4.52 -17.39
C LEU A 14 12.82 5.66 -18.12
N SER A 15 12.06 6.66 -18.59
CA SER A 15 12.56 7.79 -19.38
C SER A 15 13.75 8.55 -18.73
N PRO A 16 13.81 8.79 -17.41
CA PRO A 16 14.94 9.46 -16.77
C PRO A 16 16.24 8.62 -16.78
N TYR A 17 16.13 7.31 -17.03
CA TYR A 17 17.25 6.35 -16.90
C TYR A 17 17.77 5.87 -18.27
N LYS A 18 17.53 6.62 -19.36
CA LYS A 18 17.85 6.22 -20.75
C LYS A 18 19.32 5.78 -20.94
N SER A 19 20.28 6.48 -20.34
CA SER A 19 21.71 6.13 -20.46
C SER A 19 22.05 4.80 -19.79
N ARG A 20 21.54 4.57 -18.58
CA ARG A 20 21.73 3.30 -17.87
C ARG A 20 21.01 2.15 -18.57
N LEU A 21 19.83 2.42 -19.11
CA LEU A 21 19.05 1.47 -19.88
C LEU A 21 19.79 1.09 -21.18
N ALA A 22 20.34 2.06 -21.91
CA ALA A 22 21.13 1.82 -23.11
C ALA A 22 22.35 0.94 -22.82
N LEU A 23 23.06 1.19 -21.70
CA LEU A 23 24.20 0.35 -21.29
C LEU A 23 23.75 -1.07 -20.91
N ALA A 24 22.62 -1.21 -20.23
CA ALA A 24 22.03 -2.52 -19.90
C ALA A 24 21.64 -3.29 -21.17
N LEU A 25 21.04 -2.61 -22.17
CA LEU A 25 20.69 -3.17 -23.47
C LEU A 25 21.95 -3.64 -24.24
N ALA A 26 23.01 -2.83 -24.27
CA ALA A 26 24.30 -3.22 -24.87
C ALA A 26 24.88 -4.46 -24.18
N ALA A 27 24.86 -4.50 -22.83
CA ALA A 27 25.31 -5.66 -22.07
C ALA A 27 24.45 -6.90 -22.35
N MET A 28 23.12 -6.77 -22.47
CA MET A 28 22.20 -7.86 -22.86
C MET A 28 22.53 -8.40 -24.25
N THR A 29 22.83 -7.50 -25.20
CA THR A 29 23.22 -7.88 -26.58
C THR A 29 24.53 -8.66 -26.58
N VAL A 30 25.54 -8.21 -25.82
CA VAL A 30 26.81 -8.92 -25.67
C VAL A 30 26.57 -10.31 -25.04
N THR A 31 25.78 -10.39 -23.97
CA THR A 31 25.41 -11.67 -23.33
C THR A 31 24.73 -12.60 -24.33
N ALA A 32 23.78 -12.11 -25.13
CA ALA A 32 23.06 -12.89 -26.13
C ALA A 32 24.00 -13.40 -27.24
N ALA A 33 24.99 -12.61 -27.66
CA ALA A 33 25.98 -12.99 -28.68
C ALA A 33 26.97 -14.07 -28.21
N THR A 34 27.18 -14.22 -26.89
CA THR A 34 28.06 -15.27 -26.36
C THR A 34 27.48 -16.68 -26.52
N GLU A 35 26.14 -16.85 -26.59
CA GLU A 35 25.51 -18.17 -26.75
C GLU A 35 25.85 -18.84 -28.10
N PRO A 36 25.61 -18.20 -29.26
CA PRO A 36 26.06 -18.73 -30.53
C PRO A 36 27.57 -18.91 -30.61
N ALA A 37 28.36 -18.03 -29.95
CA ALA A 37 29.82 -18.13 -29.92
C ALA A 37 30.29 -19.41 -29.20
N VAL A 38 29.63 -19.81 -28.10
CA VAL A 38 29.93 -21.09 -27.42
C VAL A 38 29.64 -22.27 -28.34
N ALA A 39 28.51 -22.27 -29.04
CA ALA A 39 28.18 -23.34 -30.00
C ALA A 39 29.19 -23.39 -31.17
N ALA A 40 29.59 -22.23 -31.72
CA ALA A 40 30.56 -22.13 -32.79
C ALA A 40 31.94 -22.62 -32.33
N MET A 41 32.33 -22.37 -31.11
CA MET A 41 33.57 -22.87 -30.52
C MET A 41 33.62 -24.41 -30.48
N MET A 42 32.48 -25.07 -30.14
CA MET A 42 32.42 -26.55 -30.19
C MET A 42 32.73 -27.10 -31.57
N LYS A 43 32.22 -26.47 -32.63
CA LYS A 43 32.57 -26.84 -34.01
C LYS A 43 34.07 -26.72 -34.28
N LEU A 44 34.64 -25.56 -33.92
CA LEU A 44 36.06 -25.29 -34.13
C LEU A 44 36.97 -26.30 -33.40
N LEU A 45 36.60 -26.63 -32.14
CA LEU A 45 37.35 -27.56 -31.31
C LEU A 45 37.34 -28.98 -31.87
N LEU A 46 36.18 -29.47 -32.32
CA LEU A 46 36.06 -30.84 -32.81
C LEU A 46 36.64 -30.99 -34.23
N ASP A 47 36.40 -30.02 -35.11
CA ASP A 47 36.87 -30.13 -36.52
C ASP A 47 38.36 -29.86 -36.66
N LYS A 48 38.95 -28.96 -35.89
CA LYS A 48 40.36 -28.56 -36.01
C LYS A 48 41.24 -29.00 -34.84
N GLY A 49 40.66 -29.23 -33.65
CA GLY A 49 41.42 -29.59 -32.46
C GLY A 49 41.80 -31.06 -32.37
N PHE A 50 40.99 -31.94 -32.96
CA PHE A 50 41.21 -33.39 -33.02
C PHE A 50 41.69 -33.88 -34.39
N SER A 51 41.94 -32.97 -35.36
CA SER A 51 42.53 -33.34 -36.64
C SER A 51 44.04 -33.57 -36.47
N GLU A 52 44.60 -34.48 -37.30
CA GLU A 52 46.05 -34.77 -37.31
C GLU A 52 46.91 -33.53 -37.67
N LEU A 53 46.38 -32.60 -38.46
CA LEU A 53 46.94 -31.29 -38.77
C LEU A 53 46.38 -30.20 -37.84
N ARG A 54 46.96 -30.08 -36.67
CA ARG A 54 46.58 -29.02 -35.73
C ARG A 54 46.96 -27.63 -36.25
N SER A 55 46.01 -26.82 -36.60
CA SER A 55 46.22 -25.47 -37.17
C SER A 55 46.36 -24.35 -36.09
N PHE A 56 46.27 -24.66 -34.80
CA PHE A 56 46.38 -23.67 -33.71
C PHE A 56 47.03 -24.25 -32.44
N SER A 57 47.60 -23.35 -31.63
CA SER A 57 48.22 -23.71 -30.34
C SER A 57 47.18 -24.18 -29.33
N LEU A 58 47.47 -25.28 -28.62
CA LEU A 58 46.57 -25.83 -27.56
C LEU A 58 46.22 -24.81 -26.49
N TRP A 59 47.11 -23.85 -26.22
CA TRP A 59 46.85 -22.78 -25.23
C TRP A 59 45.81 -21.75 -25.66
N MET A 60 45.50 -21.64 -26.95
CA MET A 60 44.46 -20.72 -27.43
C MET A 60 43.06 -21.17 -26.99
N VAL A 61 42.83 -22.48 -26.85
CA VAL A 61 41.52 -23.04 -26.47
C VAL A 61 41.07 -22.59 -25.08
N PRO A 62 41.85 -22.81 -24.00
CA PRO A 62 41.50 -22.31 -22.68
C PRO A 62 41.30 -20.78 -22.65
N VAL A 63 42.15 -20.03 -23.38
CA VAL A 63 42.05 -18.57 -23.44
C VAL A 63 40.73 -18.12 -24.05
N PHE A 64 40.30 -18.74 -25.18
CA PHE A 64 39.01 -18.43 -25.80
C PHE A 64 37.82 -18.82 -24.91
N VAL A 65 37.87 -20.02 -24.30
CA VAL A 65 36.82 -20.47 -23.39
C VAL A 65 36.68 -19.51 -22.22
N VAL A 66 37.78 -19.26 -21.51
CA VAL A 66 37.79 -18.36 -20.35
C VAL A 66 37.37 -16.94 -20.76
N GLY A 67 37.85 -16.46 -21.92
CA GLY A 67 37.49 -15.14 -22.46
C GLY A 67 36.00 -14.99 -22.72
N ILE A 68 35.36 -15.95 -23.38
CA ILE A 68 33.90 -15.91 -23.65
C ILE A 68 33.11 -15.92 -22.33
N PHE A 69 33.47 -16.82 -21.40
CA PHE A 69 32.76 -16.90 -20.12
C PHE A 69 32.99 -15.67 -19.23
N LEU A 70 34.19 -15.05 -19.30
CA LEU A 70 34.47 -13.81 -18.58
C LEU A 70 33.66 -12.63 -19.15
N ILE A 71 33.60 -12.49 -20.48
CA ILE A 71 32.77 -11.48 -21.15
C ILE A 71 31.29 -11.68 -20.79
N ARG A 72 30.80 -12.92 -20.84
CA ARG A 72 29.44 -13.29 -20.45
C ARG A 72 29.17 -12.94 -18.99
N GLY A 73 30.09 -13.28 -18.08
CA GLY A 73 29.97 -12.99 -16.65
C GLY A 73 29.88 -11.49 -16.39
N LEU A 74 30.81 -10.70 -16.96
CA LEU A 74 30.82 -9.24 -16.85
C LEU A 74 29.55 -8.60 -17.42
N SER A 75 29.11 -9.03 -18.60
CA SER A 75 27.91 -8.50 -19.25
C SER A 75 26.64 -8.85 -18.45
N THR A 76 26.56 -10.08 -17.93
CA THR A 76 25.44 -10.51 -17.09
C THR A 76 25.41 -9.74 -15.76
N PHE A 77 26.57 -9.56 -15.12
CA PHE A 77 26.71 -8.74 -13.91
C PHE A 77 26.25 -7.31 -14.18
N THR A 78 26.76 -6.68 -15.25
CA THR A 78 26.41 -5.31 -15.63
C THR A 78 24.91 -5.16 -15.87
N THR A 79 24.30 -6.08 -16.59
CA THR A 79 22.86 -6.11 -16.84
C THR A 79 22.07 -6.17 -15.53
N ASN A 80 22.39 -7.15 -14.68
CA ASN A 80 21.65 -7.36 -13.41
C ASN A 80 21.84 -6.19 -12.44
N TYR A 81 23.05 -5.65 -12.34
CA TYR A 81 23.38 -4.51 -11.49
C TYR A 81 22.62 -3.25 -11.94
N LEU A 82 22.68 -2.90 -13.24
CA LEU A 82 22.01 -1.72 -13.77
C LEU A 82 20.49 -1.83 -13.65
N MET A 83 19.92 -2.98 -13.97
CA MET A 83 18.48 -3.21 -13.83
C MET A 83 18.04 -3.14 -12.36
N SER A 84 18.84 -3.67 -11.43
CA SER A 84 18.57 -3.57 -9.99
C SER A 84 18.67 -2.13 -9.48
N ALA A 85 19.68 -1.37 -9.95
CA ALA A 85 19.87 0.03 -9.60
C ALA A 85 18.72 0.93 -10.11
N ILE A 86 18.24 0.69 -11.35
CA ILE A 86 17.06 1.37 -11.91
C ILE A 86 15.82 1.03 -11.07
N SER A 87 15.59 -0.27 -10.82
CA SER A 87 14.45 -0.74 -10.03
C SER A 87 14.43 -0.16 -8.62
N GLY A 88 15.56 -0.16 -7.91
CA GLY A 88 15.67 0.39 -6.56
C GLY A 88 15.31 1.88 -6.49
N ARG A 89 15.75 2.66 -7.48
CA ARG A 89 15.41 4.09 -7.56
C ARG A 89 13.92 4.31 -7.85
N LEU A 90 13.34 3.51 -8.75
CA LEU A 90 11.92 3.57 -9.06
C LEU A 90 11.04 3.18 -7.86
N ILE A 91 11.45 2.16 -7.06
CA ILE A 91 10.78 1.81 -5.80
C ILE A 91 10.67 3.04 -4.89
N SER A 92 11.80 3.68 -4.64
CA SER A 92 11.85 4.85 -3.77
C SER A 92 10.95 5.98 -4.29
N THR A 93 11.01 6.26 -5.61
CA THR A 93 10.18 7.30 -6.23
C THR A 93 8.69 7.00 -6.14
N LEU A 94 8.27 5.77 -6.48
CA LEU A 94 6.85 5.39 -6.41
C LEU A 94 6.33 5.42 -4.98
N ARG A 95 7.09 4.89 -4.03
CA ARG A 95 6.71 4.93 -2.61
C ARG A 95 6.60 6.35 -2.08
N GLN A 96 7.52 7.22 -2.46
CA GLN A 96 7.48 8.63 -2.09
C GLN A 96 6.25 9.34 -2.68
N GLN A 97 5.94 9.10 -3.96
CA GLN A 97 4.74 9.65 -4.60
C GLN A 97 3.45 9.12 -3.95
N MET A 98 3.37 7.82 -3.66
CA MET A 98 2.24 7.24 -2.95
C MET A 98 2.08 7.83 -1.55
N PHE A 99 3.18 7.93 -0.80
CA PHE A 99 3.15 8.47 0.57
C PHE A 99 2.75 9.93 0.59
N SER A 100 3.33 10.76 -0.28
CA SER A 100 2.90 12.16 -0.43
C SER A 100 1.41 12.27 -0.76
N ARG A 101 0.94 11.43 -1.72
CA ARG A 101 -0.48 11.42 -2.08
C ARG A 101 -1.39 11.01 -0.92
N LEU A 102 -0.98 10.04 -0.09
CA LEU A 102 -1.75 9.62 1.09
C LEU A 102 -1.92 10.74 2.13
N LEU A 103 -1.02 11.71 2.18
CA LEU A 103 -1.15 12.87 3.05
C LEU A 103 -2.17 13.89 2.53
N ASP A 104 -2.44 13.89 1.22
CA ASP A 104 -3.27 14.88 0.54
C ASP A 104 -4.66 14.37 0.15
N VAL A 105 -4.95 13.05 0.29
CA VAL A 105 -6.26 12.50 -0.08
C VAL A 105 -7.32 12.80 0.96
N PRO A 106 -8.61 12.95 0.55
CA PRO A 106 -9.73 13.14 1.47
C PRO A 106 -9.90 12.00 2.46
N LEU A 107 -10.40 12.30 3.67
CA LEU A 107 -10.62 11.29 4.72
C LEU A 107 -11.51 10.12 4.27
N GLY A 108 -12.43 10.35 3.34
CA GLY A 108 -13.27 9.32 2.74
C GLY A 108 -12.48 8.18 2.09
N PHE A 109 -11.30 8.46 1.54
CA PHE A 109 -10.41 7.45 0.96
C PHE A 109 -10.01 6.36 1.98
N PHE A 110 -9.71 6.75 3.22
CA PHE A 110 -9.31 5.81 4.28
C PHE A 110 -10.48 4.98 4.83
N ARG A 111 -11.71 5.47 4.68
CA ARG A 111 -12.90 4.69 5.00
C ARG A 111 -13.10 3.55 3.99
N ASP A 112 -12.88 3.83 2.70
CA ASP A 112 -13.10 2.89 1.61
C ASP A 112 -11.90 1.94 1.39
N ASN A 113 -10.74 2.25 1.96
CA ASN A 113 -9.50 1.48 1.84
C ASN A 113 -8.92 1.15 3.22
N SER A 114 -8.91 -0.12 3.59
CA SER A 114 -8.30 -0.55 4.86
C SER A 114 -6.80 -0.25 4.90
N THR A 115 -6.27 0.03 6.10
CA THR A 115 -4.83 0.25 6.33
C THR A 115 -3.98 -0.89 5.77
N GLY A 116 -4.42 -2.14 5.95
CA GLY A 116 -3.73 -3.31 5.42
C GLY A 116 -3.63 -3.31 3.89
N LYS A 117 -4.68 -2.87 3.18
CA LYS A 117 -4.67 -2.73 1.72
C LYS A 117 -3.67 -1.68 1.25
N ILE A 118 -3.59 -0.54 1.94
CA ILE A 118 -2.65 0.55 1.63
C ILE A 118 -1.21 0.08 1.87
N ILE A 119 -0.93 -0.56 3.02
CA ILE A 119 0.40 -1.10 3.34
C ILE A 119 0.80 -2.15 2.29
N ASN A 120 -0.10 -3.07 1.94
CA ASN A 120 0.15 -4.08 0.90
C ASN A 120 0.51 -3.43 -0.45
N ALA A 121 -0.24 -2.40 -0.86
CA ALA A 121 0.03 -1.68 -2.10
C ALA A 121 1.43 -1.05 -2.10
N MET A 122 1.84 -0.39 -1.01
CA MET A 122 3.14 0.26 -0.89
C MET A 122 4.31 -0.71 -0.75
N MET A 123 4.12 -1.86 -0.06
CA MET A 123 5.21 -2.79 0.24
C MET A 123 5.34 -3.90 -0.79
N LEU A 124 4.25 -4.51 -1.22
CA LEU A 124 4.27 -5.69 -2.08
C LEU A 124 3.98 -5.34 -3.55
N GLU A 125 2.95 -4.54 -3.84
CA GLU A 125 2.55 -4.29 -5.22
C GLU A 125 3.57 -3.41 -5.97
N VAL A 126 4.18 -2.43 -5.31
CA VAL A 126 5.29 -1.67 -5.90
C VAL A 126 6.42 -2.61 -6.33
N ASN A 127 6.77 -3.61 -5.50
CA ASN A 127 7.81 -4.58 -5.85
C ASN A 127 7.39 -5.45 -7.06
N GLN A 128 6.11 -5.86 -7.16
CA GLN A 128 5.62 -6.63 -8.31
C GLN A 128 5.70 -5.85 -9.62
N VAL A 129 5.44 -4.54 -9.61
CA VAL A 129 5.64 -3.66 -10.79
C VAL A 129 7.09 -3.71 -11.26
N LEU A 130 8.03 -3.67 -10.35
CA LEU A 130 9.46 -3.62 -10.69
C LEU A 130 10.03 -4.97 -11.06
N ASP A 131 9.58 -6.04 -10.43
CA ASP A 131 9.89 -7.40 -10.83
C ASP A 131 9.40 -7.67 -12.26
N MET A 132 8.23 -7.14 -12.62
CA MET A 132 7.74 -7.17 -13.99
C MET A 132 8.68 -6.41 -14.93
N ILE A 133 9.02 -5.16 -14.64
CA ILE A 133 9.93 -4.35 -15.49
C ILE A 133 11.23 -5.12 -15.71
N ARG A 134 11.86 -5.58 -14.63
CA ARG A 134 13.12 -6.31 -14.69
C ARG A 134 13.00 -7.60 -15.49
N SER A 135 12.02 -8.45 -15.15
CA SER A 135 11.84 -9.76 -15.78
C SER A 135 11.47 -9.63 -17.24
N VAL A 136 10.49 -8.77 -17.56
CA VAL A 136 10.00 -8.61 -18.93
C VAL A 136 11.10 -8.02 -19.83
N MET A 137 11.83 -7.00 -19.36
CA MET A 137 12.92 -6.41 -20.17
C MET A 137 14.05 -7.40 -20.42
N ILE A 138 14.50 -8.12 -19.38
CA ILE A 138 15.57 -9.11 -19.55
C ILE A 138 15.12 -10.23 -20.50
N VAL A 139 13.94 -10.79 -20.27
CA VAL A 139 13.44 -11.92 -21.06
C VAL A 139 13.13 -11.50 -22.49
N VAL A 140 12.37 -10.40 -22.68
CA VAL A 140 11.97 -9.99 -24.04
C VAL A 140 13.17 -9.55 -24.88
N ILE A 141 14.16 -8.87 -24.29
CA ILE A 141 15.29 -8.35 -25.05
C ILE A 141 16.40 -9.40 -25.16
N ARG A 142 16.96 -9.83 -24.02
CA ARG A 142 18.10 -10.75 -24.01
C ARG A 142 17.76 -12.10 -24.65
N ASP A 143 16.64 -12.72 -24.19
CA ASP A 143 16.29 -14.06 -24.61
C ASP A 143 15.77 -14.08 -26.05
N SER A 144 15.13 -13.01 -26.56
CA SER A 144 14.80 -12.89 -27.98
C SER A 144 16.04 -12.74 -28.85
N LEU A 145 17.01 -11.90 -28.45
CA LEU A 145 18.28 -11.76 -29.16
C LEU A 145 19.07 -13.07 -29.17
N THR A 146 19.05 -13.79 -28.04
CA THR A 146 19.67 -15.11 -27.93
C THR A 146 19.03 -16.12 -28.89
N VAL A 147 17.70 -16.19 -28.95
CA VAL A 147 16.97 -17.07 -29.87
C VAL A 147 17.26 -16.70 -31.32
N ILE A 148 17.22 -15.41 -31.66
CA ILE A 148 17.54 -14.93 -33.03
C ILE A 148 18.98 -15.30 -33.39
N GLY A 149 19.96 -15.08 -32.52
CA GLY A 149 21.36 -15.40 -32.73
C GLY A 149 21.61 -16.89 -32.91
N LEU A 150 21.00 -17.73 -32.02
CA LEU A 150 21.12 -19.18 -32.11
C LEU A 150 20.42 -19.75 -33.35
N LEU A 151 19.23 -19.30 -33.69
CA LEU A 151 18.52 -19.71 -34.91
C LEU A 151 19.30 -19.28 -36.17
N GLY A 152 19.80 -18.04 -36.20
CA GLY A 152 20.67 -17.58 -37.29
C GLY A 152 21.91 -18.46 -37.47
N TYR A 153 22.56 -18.84 -36.36
CA TYR A 153 23.71 -19.77 -36.38
C TYR A 153 23.30 -21.17 -36.84
N LEU A 154 22.17 -21.71 -36.38
CA LEU A 154 21.63 -23.01 -36.81
C LEU A 154 21.32 -23.01 -38.31
N PHE A 155 20.69 -21.94 -38.86
CA PHE A 155 20.41 -21.79 -40.29
C PHE A 155 21.70 -21.75 -41.13
N TRP A 156 22.72 -21.04 -40.64
CA TRP A 156 24.02 -20.98 -41.29
C TRP A 156 24.70 -22.36 -41.31
N LEU A 157 24.55 -23.16 -40.26
CA LEU A 157 25.18 -24.46 -40.12
C LEU A 157 24.49 -25.52 -40.98
N ASN A 158 23.17 -25.66 -40.91
CA ASN A 158 22.36 -26.55 -41.74
C ASN A 158 20.88 -26.13 -41.71
N TRP A 159 20.43 -25.50 -42.80
CA TRP A 159 19.06 -24.98 -42.89
C TRP A 159 17.96 -26.07 -42.87
N LYS A 160 18.26 -27.28 -43.43
CA LYS A 160 17.29 -28.39 -43.45
C LYS A 160 17.02 -28.93 -42.06
N LEU A 161 18.04 -29.16 -41.24
CA LEU A 161 17.90 -29.59 -39.86
C LEU A 161 17.25 -28.50 -39.00
N THR A 162 17.54 -27.22 -39.29
CA THR A 162 16.93 -26.10 -38.57
C THR A 162 15.42 -26.01 -38.80
N LEU A 163 14.94 -26.26 -40.04
CA LEU A 163 13.50 -26.32 -40.30
C LEU A 163 12.80 -27.41 -39.47
N VAL A 164 13.40 -28.60 -39.34
CA VAL A 164 12.89 -29.66 -38.47
C VAL A 164 12.81 -29.19 -37.02
N THR A 165 13.86 -28.50 -36.52
CA THR A 165 13.88 -27.94 -35.17
C THR A 165 12.76 -26.91 -34.94
N ILE A 166 12.52 -26.03 -35.92
CA ILE A 166 11.47 -25.00 -35.84
C ILE A 166 10.08 -25.63 -35.80
N ILE A 167 9.81 -26.73 -36.49
CA ILE A 167 8.51 -27.44 -36.45
C ILE A 167 8.21 -27.97 -35.04
N LEU A 168 9.23 -28.33 -34.27
CA LEU A 168 9.09 -28.83 -32.91
C LEU A 168 8.82 -27.71 -31.87
N GLY A 169 9.28 -26.49 -32.17
CA GLY A 169 9.09 -25.31 -31.31
C GLY A 169 7.61 -25.05 -30.90
N PRO A 170 6.66 -24.99 -31.86
CA PRO A 170 5.23 -24.85 -31.59
C PRO A 170 4.65 -25.97 -30.73
N VAL A 171 5.13 -27.19 -30.84
CA VAL A 171 4.67 -28.33 -29.99
C VAL A 171 5.07 -28.08 -28.54
N ILE A 172 6.29 -27.68 -28.28
CA ILE A 172 6.79 -27.33 -26.96
C ILE A 172 6.00 -26.12 -26.42
N ALA A 173 5.84 -25.07 -27.21
CA ALA A 173 5.07 -23.88 -26.83
C ALA A 173 3.60 -24.21 -26.49
N TYR A 174 2.98 -25.15 -27.22
CA TYR A 174 1.61 -25.59 -26.94
C TYR A 174 1.51 -26.31 -25.58
N VAL A 175 2.43 -27.23 -25.29
CA VAL A 175 2.48 -27.92 -23.98
C VAL A 175 2.69 -26.96 -22.84
N ILE A 176 3.62 -26.00 -22.99
CA ILE A 176 3.86 -24.96 -21.98
C ILE A 176 2.59 -24.12 -21.77
N ARG A 177 1.88 -23.75 -22.84
CA ARG A 177 0.65 -22.96 -22.76
C ARG A 177 -0.47 -23.70 -22.01
N LEU A 178 -0.64 -25.00 -22.26
CA LEU A 178 -1.63 -25.83 -21.55
C LEU A 178 -1.34 -25.90 -20.05
N THR A 179 -0.10 -26.17 -19.67
CA THR A 179 0.34 -26.24 -18.29
C THR A 179 0.24 -24.88 -17.60
N ALA A 180 0.63 -23.79 -18.26
CA ALA A 180 0.51 -22.44 -17.75
C ALA A 180 -0.94 -22.03 -17.46
N LYS A 181 -1.88 -22.40 -18.34
CA LYS A 181 -3.32 -22.12 -18.13
C LYS A 181 -3.86 -22.85 -16.90
N ARG A 182 -3.52 -24.12 -16.71
CA ARG A 182 -3.89 -24.92 -15.54
C ARG A 182 -3.26 -24.36 -14.26
N LEU A 183 -1.97 -24.04 -14.31
CA LEU A 183 -1.23 -23.46 -13.20
C LEU A 183 -1.79 -22.11 -12.75
N LYS A 184 -2.16 -21.24 -13.70
CA LYS A 184 -2.80 -19.95 -13.39
C LYS A 184 -4.08 -20.13 -12.58
N ARG A 185 -4.94 -21.06 -12.95
CA ARG A 185 -6.19 -21.35 -12.23
C ARG A 185 -5.92 -21.84 -10.80
N LEU A 186 -4.94 -22.75 -10.63
CA LEU A 186 -4.55 -23.25 -9.32
C LEU A 186 -3.95 -22.15 -8.44
N ILE A 187 -3.09 -21.28 -8.99
CA ILE A 187 -2.49 -20.17 -8.23
C ILE A 187 -3.55 -19.20 -7.71
N THR A 188 -4.57 -18.87 -8.54
CA THR A 188 -5.66 -17.99 -8.08
C THR A 188 -6.43 -18.61 -6.90
N GLN A 189 -6.75 -19.91 -6.96
CA GLN A 189 -7.39 -20.62 -5.86
C GLN A 189 -6.50 -20.68 -4.61
N ASN A 190 -5.20 -20.83 -4.77
CA ASN A 190 -4.25 -20.82 -3.66
C ASN A 190 -4.19 -19.45 -2.95
N GLN A 191 -4.32 -18.35 -3.69
CA GLN A 191 -4.38 -17.00 -3.11
C GLN A 191 -5.59 -16.82 -2.19
N THR A 192 -6.77 -17.35 -2.57
CA THR A 192 -7.96 -17.31 -1.73
C THR A 192 -7.76 -18.07 -0.42
N LEU A 193 -7.17 -19.28 -0.49
CA LEU A 193 -6.89 -20.08 0.72
C LEU A 193 -5.85 -19.43 1.64
N ASN A 194 -4.84 -18.77 1.07
CA ASN A 194 -3.88 -17.99 1.87
C ASN A 194 -4.57 -16.82 2.59
N ALA A 195 -5.50 -16.14 1.93
CA ALA A 195 -6.28 -15.06 2.56
C ALA A 195 -7.14 -15.59 3.72
N GLU A 196 -7.76 -16.78 3.60
CA GLU A 196 -8.51 -17.42 4.69
C GLU A 196 -7.63 -17.76 5.89
N ILE A 197 -6.40 -18.22 5.67
CA ILE A 197 -5.43 -18.47 6.74
C ILE A 197 -5.01 -17.16 7.42
N THR A 198 -4.67 -16.14 6.64
CA THR A 198 -4.31 -14.81 7.18
C THR A 198 -5.43 -14.24 8.03
N GLN A 199 -6.67 -14.32 7.58
CA GLN A 199 -7.84 -13.91 8.34
C GLN A 199 -7.96 -14.70 9.66
N THR A 200 -7.73 -16.02 9.63
CA THR A 200 -7.78 -16.85 10.85
C THR A 200 -6.73 -16.40 11.86
N ILE A 201 -5.51 -16.14 11.40
CA ILE A 201 -4.42 -15.66 12.26
C ILE A 201 -4.78 -14.30 12.87
N GLU A 202 -5.32 -13.38 12.07
CA GLU A 202 -5.72 -12.06 12.52
C GLU A 202 -6.84 -12.14 13.57
N GLU A 203 -7.91 -12.91 13.30
CA GLU A 203 -9.01 -13.14 14.24
C GLU A 203 -8.49 -13.76 15.56
N THR A 204 -7.67 -14.79 15.47
CA THR A 204 -7.13 -15.50 16.64
C THR A 204 -6.20 -14.60 17.45
N THR A 205 -5.38 -13.76 16.79
CA THR A 205 -4.47 -12.82 17.47
C THR A 205 -5.24 -11.73 18.21
N ARG A 206 -6.29 -11.21 17.61
CA ARG A 206 -7.16 -10.19 18.26
C ARG A 206 -7.98 -10.78 19.40
N ALA A 207 -8.43 -12.03 19.28
CA ALA A 207 -9.30 -12.68 20.24
C ALA A 207 -8.56 -13.45 21.35
N GLN A 208 -7.25 -13.24 21.56
CA GLN A 208 -6.44 -14.04 22.52
C GLN A 208 -7.02 -14.08 23.92
N GLN A 209 -7.54 -12.97 24.44
CA GLN A 209 -8.16 -12.94 25.77
C GLN A 209 -9.42 -13.82 25.83
N VAL A 210 -10.27 -13.72 24.80
CA VAL A 210 -11.50 -14.52 24.69
C VAL A 210 -11.16 -16.00 24.60
N ILE A 211 -10.21 -16.37 23.73
CA ILE A 211 -9.78 -17.76 23.53
C ILE A 211 -9.26 -18.36 24.84
N LYS A 212 -8.48 -17.60 25.61
CA LYS A 212 -7.93 -18.06 26.90
C LYS A 212 -9.00 -18.22 27.97
N ILE A 213 -9.93 -17.24 28.09
CA ILE A 213 -11.00 -17.26 29.10
C ILE A 213 -11.99 -18.41 28.83
N PHE A 214 -12.36 -18.60 27.55
CA PHE A 214 -13.35 -19.61 27.17
C PHE A 214 -12.74 -20.98 26.84
N GLY A 215 -11.42 -21.17 27.02
CA GLY A 215 -10.75 -22.45 26.75
C GLY A 215 -10.78 -22.90 25.29
N GLY A 216 -10.89 -21.93 24.35
CA GLY A 216 -11.07 -22.16 22.92
C GLY A 216 -9.82 -22.64 22.15
N GLN A 217 -8.67 -22.85 22.82
CA GLN A 217 -7.39 -23.14 22.17
C GLN A 217 -7.44 -24.36 21.25
N LYS A 218 -8.06 -25.46 21.71
CA LYS A 218 -8.18 -26.69 20.91
C LYS A 218 -9.09 -26.51 19.69
N PHE A 219 -10.13 -25.71 19.84
CA PHE A 219 -11.06 -25.40 18.74
C PHE A 219 -10.35 -24.59 17.65
N GLU A 220 -9.67 -23.53 18.02
CA GLU A 220 -8.94 -22.69 17.05
C GLU A 220 -7.74 -23.43 16.42
N ALA A 221 -7.03 -24.24 17.18
CA ALA A 221 -5.97 -25.07 16.64
C ALA A 221 -6.49 -26.04 15.57
N LYS A 222 -7.62 -26.72 15.81
CA LYS A 222 -8.25 -27.63 14.84
C LYS A 222 -8.77 -26.87 13.60
N ARG A 223 -9.34 -25.69 13.79
CA ARG A 223 -9.80 -24.80 12.70
C ARG A 223 -8.64 -24.39 11.81
N PHE A 224 -7.52 -23.99 12.40
CA PHE A 224 -6.31 -23.62 11.68
C PHE A 224 -5.70 -24.83 10.94
N GLU A 225 -5.61 -25.98 11.60
CA GLU A 225 -5.11 -27.24 11.02
C GLU A 225 -5.91 -27.61 9.76
N GLN A 226 -7.25 -27.58 9.82
CA GLN A 226 -8.10 -27.89 8.67
C GLN A 226 -7.86 -26.96 7.48
N ARG A 227 -7.69 -25.66 7.73
CA ARG A 227 -7.40 -24.67 6.69
C ARG A 227 -5.99 -24.86 6.12
N SER A 228 -5.01 -25.11 6.99
CA SER A 228 -3.63 -25.39 6.61
C SER A 228 -3.52 -26.66 5.75
N GLU A 229 -4.24 -27.74 6.11
CA GLU A 229 -4.27 -28.98 5.32
C GLU A 229 -4.92 -28.79 3.94
N ARG A 230 -5.96 -27.97 3.84
CA ARG A 230 -6.52 -27.58 2.54
C ARG A 230 -5.49 -26.85 1.68
N LEU A 231 -4.80 -25.87 2.27
CA LEU A 231 -3.74 -25.14 1.58
C LEU A 231 -2.62 -26.08 1.14
N ARG A 232 -2.16 -26.99 2.01
CA ARG A 232 -1.15 -28.00 1.68
C ARG A 232 -1.59 -28.86 0.47
N GLY A 233 -2.83 -29.33 0.47
CA GLY A 233 -3.37 -30.11 -0.63
C GLY A 233 -3.38 -29.32 -1.97
N PHE A 234 -3.67 -28.02 -1.93
CA PHE A 234 -3.58 -27.14 -3.11
C PHE A 234 -2.14 -26.88 -3.54
N MET A 235 -1.23 -26.62 -2.60
CA MET A 235 0.20 -26.44 -2.89
C MET A 235 0.79 -27.68 -3.56
N LEU A 236 0.43 -28.87 -3.12
CA LEU A 236 0.84 -30.13 -3.76
C LEU A 236 0.32 -30.23 -5.21
N ARG A 237 -0.91 -29.79 -5.51
CA ARG A 237 -1.44 -29.76 -6.89
C ARG A 237 -0.70 -28.76 -7.76
N VAL A 238 -0.38 -27.59 -7.21
CA VAL A 238 0.46 -26.56 -7.89
C VAL A 238 1.84 -27.15 -8.16
N ALA A 239 2.49 -27.73 -7.14
CA ALA A 239 3.81 -28.33 -7.26
C ALA A 239 3.82 -29.50 -8.27
N SER A 240 2.83 -30.40 -8.22
CA SER A 240 2.69 -31.50 -9.17
C SER A 240 2.52 -30.99 -10.62
N THR A 241 1.66 -29.98 -10.82
CA THR A 241 1.45 -29.40 -12.16
C THR A 241 2.72 -28.73 -12.67
N SER A 242 3.46 -28.02 -11.81
CA SER A 242 4.74 -27.37 -12.16
C SER A 242 5.81 -28.44 -12.44
N ALA A 243 5.93 -29.45 -11.57
CA ALA A 243 6.92 -30.50 -11.70
C ALA A 243 6.71 -31.39 -12.96
N THR A 244 5.49 -31.52 -13.44
CA THR A 244 5.19 -32.29 -14.67
C THR A 244 5.68 -31.62 -15.94
N THR A 245 5.83 -30.27 -15.92
CA THR A 245 6.23 -29.51 -17.11
C THR A 245 7.64 -29.85 -17.57
N GLU A 246 8.58 -29.98 -16.64
CA GLU A 246 9.99 -30.24 -16.96
C GLU A 246 10.22 -31.62 -17.59
N PRO A 247 9.75 -32.75 -17.02
CA PRO A 247 9.87 -34.07 -17.64
C PRO A 247 9.24 -34.18 -19.02
N ILE A 248 8.03 -33.61 -19.21
CA ILE A 248 7.39 -33.60 -20.53
C ILE A 248 8.23 -32.84 -21.54
N THR A 249 8.76 -31.69 -21.16
CA THR A 249 9.61 -30.89 -22.05
C THR A 249 10.91 -31.65 -22.38
N GLN A 250 11.53 -32.30 -21.37
CA GLN A 250 12.74 -33.12 -21.60
C GLN A 250 12.45 -34.31 -22.52
N PHE A 251 11.29 -34.96 -22.36
CA PHE A 251 10.90 -36.07 -23.27
C PHE A 251 10.72 -35.61 -24.72
N ILE A 252 10.02 -34.48 -24.93
CA ILE A 252 9.86 -33.89 -26.26
C ILE A 252 11.22 -33.50 -26.85
N ASN A 253 12.12 -32.95 -26.04
CA ASN A 253 13.48 -32.60 -26.43
C ASN A 253 14.28 -33.86 -26.83
N SER A 254 14.20 -34.94 -26.05
CA SER A 254 14.90 -36.18 -26.38
C SER A 254 14.43 -36.78 -27.70
N LEU A 255 13.12 -36.75 -27.95
CA LEU A 255 12.54 -37.18 -29.23
C LEU A 255 13.05 -36.30 -30.37
N SER A 256 13.10 -34.98 -30.16
CA SER A 256 13.63 -34.01 -31.14
C SER A 256 15.08 -34.28 -31.48
N VAL A 257 15.91 -34.47 -30.44
CA VAL A 257 17.35 -34.80 -30.63
C VAL A 257 17.51 -36.14 -31.38
N SER A 258 16.71 -37.16 -31.04
CA SER A 258 16.74 -38.45 -31.69
C SER A 258 16.44 -38.36 -33.20
N VAL A 259 15.39 -37.62 -33.57
CA VAL A 259 15.02 -37.39 -34.97
C VAL A 259 16.16 -36.66 -35.72
N ILE A 260 16.73 -35.63 -35.11
CA ILE A 260 17.85 -34.88 -35.71
C ILE A 260 19.09 -35.76 -35.87
N ILE A 261 19.40 -36.61 -34.88
CA ILE A 261 20.51 -37.55 -34.98
C ILE A 261 20.33 -38.47 -36.19
N VAL A 262 19.16 -39.08 -36.39
CA VAL A 262 18.88 -39.96 -37.51
C VAL A 262 19.04 -39.23 -38.85
N ILE A 263 18.50 -38.01 -39.00
CA ILE A 263 18.58 -37.22 -40.20
C ILE A 263 20.05 -36.76 -40.44
N ALA A 264 20.77 -36.36 -39.39
CA ALA A 264 22.17 -35.94 -39.51
C ALA A 264 23.09 -37.09 -39.88
N LEU A 265 22.90 -38.30 -39.34
CA LEU A 265 23.62 -39.48 -39.71
C LEU A 265 23.37 -39.87 -41.17
N SER A 266 22.15 -39.76 -41.69
CA SER A 266 21.84 -39.97 -43.09
C SER A 266 22.55 -38.96 -44.00
N GLN A 267 22.69 -37.69 -43.57
CA GLN A 267 23.40 -36.64 -44.33
C GLN A 267 24.94 -36.72 -44.19
N ALA A 268 25.45 -37.32 -43.11
CA ALA A 268 26.89 -37.52 -42.93
C ALA A 268 27.48 -38.49 -43.97
N GLY A 269 26.68 -39.47 -44.43
CA GLY A 269 27.04 -40.37 -45.54
C GLY A 269 27.29 -39.64 -46.86
N ASP A 270 26.66 -38.47 -47.06
CA ASP A 270 26.80 -37.63 -48.28
C ASP A 270 27.93 -36.58 -48.17
N GLY A 271 28.71 -36.57 -47.09
CA GLY A 271 29.85 -35.63 -46.89
C GLY A 271 29.45 -34.20 -46.55
N ASN A 272 28.16 -33.92 -46.30
CA ASN A 272 27.61 -32.59 -46.11
C ASN A 272 27.73 -32.06 -44.66
N MET A 273 28.21 -32.84 -43.69
CA MET A 273 28.29 -32.44 -42.28
C MET A 273 29.51 -33.03 -41.58
N THR A 274 30.28 -32.18 -40.88
CA THR A 274 31.41 -32.61 -40.06
C THR A 274 30.93 -33.02 -38.65
N VAL A 275 31.75 -33.82 -37.94
CA VAL A 275 31.46 -34.22 -36.54
C VAL A 275 31.33 -33.01 -35.63
N GLY A 276 32.20 -32.00 -35.81
CA GLY A 276 32.11 -30.75 -35.05
C GLY A 276 30.89 -29.92 -35.43
N GLY A 277 30.51 -29.90 -36.72
CA GLY A 277 29.25 -29.26 -37.15
C GLY A 277 28.01 -29.89 -36.50
N PHE A 278 27.96 -31.23 -36.44
CA PHE A 278 26.87 -31.95 -35.78
C PHE A 278 26.81 -31.67 -34.27
N ALA A 279 27.95 -31.78 -33.57
CA ALA A 279 28.00 -31.50 -32.14
C ALA A 279 27.60 -30.03 -31.81
N SER A 280 28.06 -29.09 -32.62
CA SER A 280 27.72 -27.67 -32.51
C SER A 280 26.24 -27.43 -32.77
N PHE A 281 25.62 -28.12 -33.75
CA PHE A 281 24.20 -28.03 -34.05
C PHE A 281 23.35 -28.48 -32.85
N ILE A 282 23.66 -29.65 -32.28
CA ILE A 282 22.96 -30.16 -31.09
C ILE A 282 23.12 -29.18 -29.91
N THR A 283 24.33 -28.69 -29.68
CA THR A 283 24.60 -27.73 -28.60
C THR A 283 23.77 -26.46 -28.78
N ALA A 284 23.77 -25.83 -29.95
CA ALA A 284 23.02 -24.64 -30.25
C ALA A 284 21.49 -24.86 -30.11
N MET A 285 21.02 -26.03 -30.59
CA MET A 285 19.59 -26.41 -30.43
C MET A 285 19.20 -26.53 -28.96
N LEU A 286 19.97 -27.25 -28.14
CA LEU A 286 19.70 -27.40 -26.73
C LEU A 286 19.76 -26.06 -26.01
N MET A 287 20.71 -25.19 -26.35
CA MET A 287 20.81 -23.83 -25.77
C MET A 287 19.64 -22.93 -26.13
N THR A 288 18.92 -23.18 -27.24
CA THR A 288 17.75 -22.40 -27.65
C THR A 288 16.51 -22.66 -26.76
N LEU A 289 16.43 -23.81 -26.09
CA LEU A 289 15.27 -24.24 -25.34
C LEU A 289 14.99 -23.38 -24.09
N THR A 290 16.04 -22.98 -23.38
CA THR A 290 15.91 -22.19 -22.14
C THR A 290 15.34 -20.78 -22.42
N PRO A 291 15.86 -20.00 -23.38
CA PRO A 291 15.28 -18.71 -23.77
C PRO A 291 13.84 -18.84 -24.27
N LEU A 292 13.50 -19.88 -25.02
CA LEU A 292 12.13 -20.13 -25.50
C LEU A 292 11.16 -20.37 -24.32
N LYS A 293 11.58 -21.14 -23.30
CA LYS A 293 10.79 -21.34 -22.07
C LYS A 293 10.54 -20.02 -21.33
N HIS A 294 11.57 -19.17 -21.20
CA HIS A 294 11.43 -17.87 -20.55
C HIS A 294 10.47 -16.95 -21.31
N LEU A 295 10.57 -16.89 -22.64
CA LEU A 295 9.65 -16.12 -23.49
C LEU A 295 8.21 -16.60 -23.37
N ALA A 296 7.99 -17.92 -23.35
CA ALA A 296 6.64 -18.49 -23.15
C ALA A 296 6.07 -18.17 -21.76
N ALA A 297 6.93 -18.06 -20.73
CA ALA A 297 6.52 -17.82 -19.34
C ALA A 297 6.36 -16.32 -18.98
N VAL A 298 6.85 -15.39 -19.81
CA VAL A 298 6.93 -13.94 -19.52
C VAL A 298 5.56 -13.28 -19.27
N ASN A 299 4.51 -13.86 -19.84
CA ASN A 299 3.15 -13.32 -19.68
C ASN A 299 2.67 -13.31 -18.21
N GLY A 300 3.12 -14.26 -17.40
CA GLY A 300 2.76 -14.32 -15.97
C GLY A 300 3.24 -13.09 -15.18
N PRO A 301 4.54 -12.82 -15.11
CA PRO A 301 5.09 -11.60 -14.51
C PRO A 301 4.47 -10.31 -15.09
N LEU A 302 4.26 -10.25 -16.40
CA LEU A 302 3.66 -9.10 -17.08
C LEU A 302 2.25 -8.81 -16.52
N GLN A 303 1.37 -9.80 -16.46
CA GLN A 303 -0.01 -9.62 -15.97
C GLN A 303 -0.04 -9.24 -14.49
N ARG A 304 0.80 -9.86 -13.64
CA ARG A 304 0.89 -9.51 -12.22
C ARG A 304 1.35 -8.06 -12.03
N GLY A 305 2.42 -7.67 -12.73
CA GLY A 305 2.93 -6.31 -12.63
C GLY A 305 1.97 -5.24 -13.16
N LEU A 306 1.21 -5.54 -14.22
CA LEU A 306 0.17 -4.62 -14.72
C LEU A 306 -0.99 -4.48 -13.72
N ALA A 307 -1.44 -5.57 -13.10
CA ALA A 307 -2.47 -5.53 -12.07
C ALA A 307 -1.98 -4.71 -10.85
N ALA A 308 -0.77 -4.98 -10.38
CA ALA A 308 -0.13 -4.22 -9.29
C ALA A 308 0.03 -2.74 -9.65
N GLY A 309 0.45 -2.44 -10.89
CA GLY A 309 0.55 -1.07 -11.40
C GLY A 309 -0.78 -0.32 -11.39
N ALA A 310 -1.87 -0.99 -11.71
CA ALA A 310 -3.21 -0.39 -11.63
C ALA A 310 -3.57 0.04 -10.20
N THR A 311 -3.24 -0.78 -9.19
CA THR A 311 -3.45 -0.42 -7.78
C THR A 311 -2.54 0.73 -7.35
N VAL A 312 -1.23 0.66 -7.66
CA VAL A 312 -0.24 1.69 -7.33
C VAL A 312 -0.63 3.05 -7.92
N PHE A 313 -0.94 3.09 -9.22
CA PHE A 313 -1.38 4.32 -9.88
C PHE A 313 -2.77 4.76 -9.42
N GLY A 314 -3.64 3.83 -9.05
CA GLY A 314 -4.93 4.15 -8.45
C GLY A 314 -4.79 5.01 -7.19
N ILE A 315 -3.79 4.72 -6.35
CA ILE A 315 -3.50 5.54 -5.16
C ILE A 315 -2.86 6.89 -5.58
N ILE A 316 -1.87 6.89 -6.48
CA ILE A 316 -1.17 8.10 -6.93
C ILE A 316 -2.13 9.08 -7.61
N ASP A 317 -3.09 8.57 -8.37
CA ASP A 317 -4.05 9.37 -9.16
C ASP A 317 -5.32 9.75 -8.37
N THR A 318 -5.46 9.30 -7.13
CA THR A 318 -6.57 9.74 -6.28
C THR A 318 -6.52 11.27 -6.18
N ALA A 319 -7.65 11.91 -6.41
CA ALA A 319 -7.75 13.36 -6.32
C ALA A 319 -7.35 13.82 -4.92
N PRO A 320 -6.44 14.79 -4.79
CA PRO A 320 -6.13 15.39 -3.50
C PRO A 320 -7.32 16.18 -2.97
N GLU A 321 -7.28 16.53 -1.70
CA GLU A 321 -8.13 17.59 -1.17
C GLU A 321 -7.89 18.90 -1.94
N ARG A 322 -8.85 19.80 -1.94
CA ARG A 322 -8.67 21.08 -2.62
C ARG A 322 -7.57 21.92 -1.96
N GLU A 323 -6.66 22.43 -2.75
CA GLU A 323 -5.59 23.33 -2.30
C GLU A 323 -5.96 24.82 -2.48
N THR A 324 -6.93 25.09 -3.35
CA THR A 324 -7.35 26.45 -3.69
C THR A 324 -8.30 27.03 -2.65
N GLY A 325 -8.28 28.34 -2.49
CA GLY A 325 -9.17 29.09 -1.63
C GLY A 325 -8.52 30.32 -1.03
N ILE A 326 -9.31 31.12 -0.33
CA ILE A 326 -8.89 32.36 0.31
C ILE A 326 -8.03 32.03 1.53
N ILE A 327 -6.89 32.67 1.64
CA ILE A 327 -6.01 32.54 2.80
C ILE A 327 -6.47 33.53 3.87
N LEU A 328 -6.95 33.05 5.00
CA LEU A 328 -7.25 33.88 6.15
C LEU A 328 -5.94 34.42 6.75
N ARG A 329 -5.78 35.73 6.77
CA ARG A 329 -4.58 36.38 7.31
C ARG A 329 -4.64 36.61 8.81
N GLU A 330 -5.86 36.66 9.36
CA GLU A 330 -6.13 36.95 10.77
C GLU A 330 -6.78 35.74 11.47
N ARG A 331 -6.70 35.73 12.78
CA ARG A 331 -7.40 34.76 13.61
C ARG A 331 -8.90 34.99 13.47
N ALA A 332 -9.65 33.94 13.14
CA ALA A 332 -11.11 33.99 13.06
C ALA A 332 -11.73 34.34 14.42
N LEU A 333 -12.88 35.04 14.39
CA LEU A 333 -13.70 35.28 15.58
C LEU A 333 -14.35 33.98 16.06
N GLY A 334 -14.67 33.10 15.10
CA GLY A 334 -15.19 31.77 15.37
C GLY A 334 -16.71 31.67 15.32
N LYS A 335 -17.40 32.60 14.65
CA LYS A 335 -18.82 32.44 14.36
C LYS A 335 -19.03 31.34 13.34
N LEU A 336 -19.88 30.34 13.64
CA LEU A 336 -20.22 29.28 12.71
C LEU A 336 -21.71 29.30 12.37
N ASP A 337 -22.03 29.36 11.08
CA ASP A 337 -23.40 29.29 10.60
C ASP A 337 -23.59 28.10 9.66
N PHE A 338 -24.52 27.22 9.97
CA PHE A 338 -24.96 26.12 9.12
C PHE A 338 -26.26 26.53 8.45
N GLU A 339 -26.29 26.58 7.11
CA GLU A 339 -27.46 27.00 6.35
C GLU A 339 -27.98 25.83 5.51
N GLN A 340 -29.10 25.23 5.96
CA GLN A 340 -29.81 24.14 5.29
C GLN A 340 -28.90 22.97 4.87
N VAL A 341 -27.97 22.59 5.73
CA VAL A 341 -26.96 21.57 5.42
C VAL A 341 -27.59 20.20 5.29
N ILE A 342 -27.34 19.55 4.14
CA ILE A 342 -27.68 18.14 3.87
C ILE A 342 -26.38 17.40 3.57
N PHE A 343 -26.22 16.22 4.14
CA PHE A 343 -25.07 15.38 3.84
C PHE A 343 -25.46 13.90 3.84
N SER A 344 -25.03 13.18 2.80
CA SER A 344 -25.19 11.72 2.67
C SER A 344 -23.84 11.06 2.42
N TYR A 345 -23.55 9.97 3.13
CA TYR A 345 -22.42 9.11 2.79
C TYR A 345 -22.73 8.35 1.49
N PRO A 346 -21.73 8.11 0.60
CA PRO A 346 -21.96 7.51 -0.72
C PRO A 346 -22.74 6.19 -0.71
N GLU A 347 -22.61 5.38 0.34
CA GLU A 347 -23.25 4.06 0.44
C GLU A 347 -24.59 4.07 1.19
N GLN A 348 -25.00 5.20 1.76
CA GLN A 348 -26.22 5.29 2.56
C GLN A 348 -27.38 5.82 1.73
N LYS A 349 -28.55 5.16 1.85
CA LYS A 349 -29.80 5.59 1.17
C LYS A 349 -30.44 6.81 1.83
N GLN A 350 -30.21 7.01 3.12
CA GLN A 350 -30.76 8.15 3.87
C GLN A 350 -29.65 9.16 4.19
N PRO A 351 -29.96 10.46 4.16
CA PRO A 351 -29.01 11.49 4.54
C PRO A 351 -28.63 11.37 6.01
N ALA A 352 -27.33 11.45 6.31
CA ALA A 352 -26.82 11.47 7.69
C ALA A 352 -27.12 12.83 8.37
N LEU A 353 -27.26 13.91 7.59
CA LEU A 353 -27.78 15.21 7.99
C LEU A 353 -28.82 15.67 6.98
N ASN A 354 -29.96 16.16 7.46
CA ASN A 354 -31.11 16.50 6.65
C ASN A 354 -31.65 17.89 7.03
N ASN A 355 -31.29 18.90 6.24
CA ASN A 355 -31.72 20.28 6.38
C ASN A 355 -31.36 20.89 7.75
N VAL A 356 -30.10 20.76 8.14
CA VAL A 356 -29.59 21.29 9.42
C VAL A 356 -29.27 22.77 9.27
N SER A 357 -29.94 23.62 10.09
CA SER A 357 -29.63 25.04 10.20
C SER A 357 -29.34 25.38 11.67
N LEU A 358 -28.16 25.98 11.92
CA LEU A 358 -27.66 26.28 13.26
C LEU A 358 -26.70 27.47 13.19
N SER A 359 -26.87 28.46 14.05
CA SER A 359 -25.91 29.54 14.22
C SER A 359 -25.26 29.45 15.61
N ILE A 360 -23.94 29.56 15.65
CA ILE A 360 -23.11 29.48 16.86
C ILE A 360 -22.33 30.79 16.98
N ALA A 361 -22.50 31.48 18.09
CA ALA A 361 -21.84 32.74 18.35
C ALA A 361 -20.33 32.55 18.68
N PRO A 362 -19.47 33.55 18.46
CA PRO A 362 -18.07 33.52 18.88
C PRO A 362 -17.97 33.25 20.40
N GLY A 363 -17.13 32.30 20.78
CA GLY A 363 -16.91 31.92 22.18
C GLY A 363 -18.02 31.08 22.82
N GLU A 364 -19.07 30.71 22.08
CA GLU A 364 -20.18 29.91 22.55
C GLU A 364 -19.80 28.41 22.60
N THR A 365 -20.20 27.72 23.65
CA THR A 365 -20.08 26.27 23.78
C THR A 365 -21.43 25.62 23.48
N ILE A 366 -21.48 24.78 22.44
CA ILE A 366 -22.63 23.99 22.02
C ILE A 366 -22.41 22.52 22.35
N ALA A 367 -23.33 21.91 23.13
CA ALA A 367 -23.36 20.47 23.38
C ALA A 367 -24.29 19.80 22.36
N LEU A 368 -23.74 18.84 21.58
CA LEU A 368 -24.50 18.00 20.66
C LEU A 368 -24.93 16.72 21.37
N VAL A 369 -26.23 16.50 21.49
CA VAL A 369 -26.85 15.39 22.22
C VAL A 369 -27.77 14.61 21.25
N GLY A 370 -27.96 13.32 21.47
CA GLY A 370 -28.84 12.47 20.66
C GLY A 370 -28.38 11.02 20.67
N MET A 371 -29.21 10.14 20.15
CA MET A 371 -28.89 8.71 20.05
C MET A 371 -27.70 8.44 19.10
N SER A 372 -27.10 7.26 19.24
CA SER A 372 -26.04 6.81 18.28
C SER A 372 -26.61 6.79 16.85
N GLY A 373 -25.84 7.27 15.88
CA GLY A 373 -26.32 7.41 14.50
C GLY A 373 -27.16 8.67 14.21
N GLY A 374 -27.43 9.54 15.19
CA GLY A 374 -28.23 10.76 15.02
C GLY A 374 -27.57 11.86 14.17
N GLY A 375 -26.32 11.71 13.74
CA GLY A 375 -25.62 12.68 12.87
C GLY A 375 -24.63 13.60 13.59
N LYS A 376 -24.41 13.46 14.91
CA LYS A 376 -23.51 14.33 15.71
C LYS A 376 -22.09 14.38 15.18
N THR A 377 -21.44 13.24 15.05
CA THR A 377 -20.04 13.14 14.53
C THR A 377 -19.96 13.60 13.08
N THR A 378 -21.01 13.37 12.30
CA THR A 378 -21.09 13.86 10.90
C THR A 378 -21.10 15.38 10.87
N LEU A 379 -21.94 16.03 11.70
CA LEU A 379 -22.03 17.50 11.78
C LEU A 379 -20.67 18.12 12.11
N VAL A 380 -20.00 17.56 13.10
CA VAL A 380 -18.71 18.04 13.58
C VAL A 380 -17.61 17.87 12.51
N ASN A 381 -17.62 16.75 11.78
CA ASN A 381 -16.64 16.46 10.74
C ASN A 381 -16.81 17.31 9.46
N LEU A 382 -17.98 17.95 9.26
CA LEU A 382 -18.16 18.90 8.18
C LEU A 382 -17.46 20.24 8.43
N VAL A 383 -17.24 20.64 9.68
CA VAL A 383 -16.61 21.93 10.03
C VAL A 383 -15.16 22.04 9.52
N PRO A 384 -14.27 21.04 9.75
CA PRO A 384 -12.92 21.04 9.18
C PRO A 384 -12.89 20.59 7.71
N GLU A 385 -14.07 20.43 7.09
CA GLU A 385 -14.25 19.96 5.72
C GLU A 385 -13.54 18.59 5.48
N PHE A 386 -13.67 17.65 6.44
CA PHE A 386 -13.31 16.24 6.22
C PHE A 386 -14.27 15.57 5.24
N PHE A 387 -15.47 16.09 5.16
CA PHE A 387 -16.50 15.76 4.19
C PHE A 387 -17.14 17.05 3.67
N VAL A 388 -17.59 17.06 2.43
CA VAL A 388 -18.25 18.22 1.79
C VAL A 388 -19.76 18.03 1.86
N PRO A 389 -20.56 19.02 2.31
CA PRO A 389 -22.02 18.95 2.29
C PRO A 389 -22.55 18.60 0.88
N THR A 390 -23.60 17.78 0.82
CA THR A 390 -24.29 17.47 -0.44
C THR A 390 -25.08 18.68 -0.95
N SER A 391 -25.66 19.44 -0.02
CA SER A 391 -26.31 20.74 -0.28
C SER A 391 -26.32 21.60 0.96
N GLY A 392 -26.64 22.89 0.80
CA GLY A 392 -26.48 23.88 1.85
C GLY A 392 -25.04 24.37 1.95
N ARG A 393 -24.71 25.16 2.95
CA ARG A 393 -23.36 25.69 3.18
C ARG A 393 -23.08 25.89 4.67
N ILE A 394 -21.79 25.94 4.99
CA ILE A 394 -21.29 26.27 6.32
C ILE A 394 -20.44 27.53 6.18
N LEU A 395 -20.66 28.49 7.05
CA LEU A 395 -19.93 29.75 7.04
C LEU A 395 -19.08 29.86 8.31
N LEU A 396 -17.88 30.40 8.17
CA LEU A 396 -17.01 30.84 9.24
C LEU A 396 -16.90 32.37 9.15
N ASP A 397 -17.37 33.07 10.19
CA ASP A 397 -17.41 34.54 10.25
C ASP A 397 -18.08 35.18 9.03
N GLY A 398 -19.13 34.54 8.49
CA GLY A 398 -19.88 34.98 7.31
C GLY A 398 -19.30 34.55 5.96
N GLN A 399 -18.13 33.91 5.93
CA GLN A 399 -17.50 33.40 4.72
C GLN A 399 -17.71 31.89 4.57
N ALA A 400 -18.09 31.41 3.38
CA ALA A 400 -18.27 29.98 3.14
C ALA A 400 -16.95 29.23 3.32
N ILE A 401 -16.97 28.15 4.15
CA ILE A 401 -15.75 27.36 4.40
C ILE A 401 -15.20 26.74 3.11
N SER A 402 -16.07 26.45 2.14
CA SER A 402 -15.68 25.93 0.82
C SER A 402 -14.85 26.93 -0.03
N GLU A 403 -14.85 28.21 0.32
CA GLU A 403 -14.06 29.26 -0.36
C GLU A 403 -12.73 29.52 0.36
N ILE A 404 -12.55 29.08 1.60
CA ILE A 404 -11.35 29.26 2.40
C ILE A 404 -10.38 28.12 2.08
N SER A 405 -9.07 28.37 1.92
CA SER A 405 -8.09 27.29 1.76
C SER A 405 -8.12 26.34 2.96
N LEU A 406 -8.05 25.01 2.71
CA LEU A 406 -8.17 24.03 3.80
C LEU A 406 -7.11 24.21 4.87
N GLN A 407 -5.89 24.58 4.49
CA GLN A 407 -4.82 24.88 5.43
C GLN A 407 -5.19 26.04 6.36
N SER A 408 -5.70 27.15 5.79
CA SER A 408 -6.16 28.30 6.59
C SER A 408 -7.36 27.96 7.47
N LEU A 409 -8.33 27.23 6.93
CA LEU A 409 -9.52 26.79 7.66
C LEU A 409 -9.13 25.93 8.86
N ARG A 410 -8.33 24.89 8.64
CA ARG A 410 -7.89 23.93 9.67
C ARG A 410 -6.90 24.57 10.67
N ALA A 411 -6.21 25.65 10.30
CA ALA A 411 -5.41 26.44 11.23
C ALA A 411 -6.27 27.12 12.30
N GLN A 412 -7.53 27.46 11.98
CA GLN A 412 -8.49 28.07 12.93
C GLN A 412 -9.19 27.05 13.86
N MET A 413 -8.84 25.76 13.77
CA MET A 413 -9.54 24.69 14.49
C MET A 413 -8.58 23.83 15.28
N ALA A 414 -8.99 23.40 16.47
CA ALA A 414 -8.33 22.34 17.23
C ALA A 414 -9.35 21.23 17.51
N MET A 415 -8.89 19.98 17.54
CA MET A 415 -9.75 18.82 17.75
C MET A 415 -9.15 17.91 18.82
N VAL A 416 -10.01 17.47 19.75
CA VAL A 416 -9.70 16.38 20.68
C VAL A 416 -10.71 15.27 20.42
N SER A 417 -10.22 14.16 19.84
CA SER A 417 -11.06 13.01 19.45
C SER A 417 -11.24 12.02 20.60
N GLN A 418 -12.30 11.22 20.53
CA GLN A 418 -12.57 10.10 21.44
C GLN A 418 -11.39 9.12 21.51
N HIS A 419 -10.84 8.74 20.36
CA HIS A 419 -9.67 7.88 20.25
C HIS A 419 -8.44 8.77 20.05
N VAL A 420 -7.71 8.98 21.14
CA VAL A 420 -6.49 9.79 21.10
C VAL A 420 -5.41 9.07 20.30
N VAL A 421 -4.93 9.72 19.25
CA VAL A 421 -3.79 9.26 18.46
C VAL A 421 -2.53 10.01 18.89
N LEU A 422 -1.53 9.27 19.34
CA LEU A 422 -0.20 9.78 19.70
C LEU A 422 0.85 9.13 18.81
N PHE A 423 1.87 9.90 18.48
CA PHE A 423 2.98 9.43 17.66
C PHE A 423 4.08 8.86 18.53
N ASP A 424 4.79 7.85 18.03
CA ASP A 424 5.97 7.29 18.68
C ASP A 424 7.13 8.29 18.61
N ASP A 425 7.06 9.29 19.46
CA ASP A 425 7.97 10.42 19.54
C ASP A 425 7.98 10.95 20.98
N THR A 426 8.70 12.02 21.25
CA THR A 426 8.79 12.63 22.57
C THR A 426 7.47 13.27 22.99
N VAL A 427 7.31 13.51 24.30
CA VAL A 427 6.19 14.28 24.86
C VAL A 427 6.14 15.67 24.22
N ALA A 428 7.28 16.36 24.11
CA ALA A 428 7.38 17.69 23.50
C ALA A 428 6.92 17.68 22.04
N ALA A 429 7.39 16.73 21.24
CA ALA A 429 7.00 16.58 19.82
C ALA A 429 5.51 16.29 19.66
N ASN A 430 4.92 15.52 20.56
CA ASN A 430 3.48 15.27 20.57
C ASN A 430 2.64 16.50 20.94
N ILE A 431 3.12 17.37 21.85
CA ILE A 431 2.44 18.63 22.19
C ILE A 431 2.53 19.64 21.04
N ALA A 432 3.72 19.83 20.48
CA ALA A 432 3.97 20.78 19.41
C ALA A 432 3.82 20.17 18.01
N TYR A 433 3.00 19.13 17.86
CA TYR A 433 2.85 18.41 16.62
C TYR A 433 2.49 19.32 15.44
N GLY A 434 3.29 19.24 14.37
CA GLY A 434 3.10 20.03 13.15
C GLY A 434 3.76 21.41 13.18
N ASP A 435 4.39 21.82 14.29
CA ASP A 435 5.16 23.05 14.35
C ASP A 435 6.63 22.78 13.96
N PRO A 436 7.15 23.35 12.85
CA PRO A 436 8.53 23.14 12.42
C PRO A 436 9.58 23.85 13.33
N LYS A 437 9.12 24.76 14.20
CA LYS A 437 9.96 25.51 15.15
C LYS A 437 9.28 25.59 16.51
N PRO A 438 9.21 24.45 17.24
CA PRO A 438 8.49 24.39 18.49
C PRO A 438 9.08 25.33 19.54
N ASP A 439 8.19 26.08 20.22
CA ASP A 439 8.52 26.97 21.32
C ASP A 439 8.44 26.19 22.64
N GLN A 440 9.58 26.00 23.29
CA GLN A 440 9.70 25.24 24.54
C GLN A 440 8.87 25.85 25.66
N GLN A 441 8.80 27.19 25.75
CA GLN A 441 8.03 27.86 26.80
C GLN A 441 6.52 27.60 26.62
N ARG A 442 6.02 27.68 25.38
CA ARG A 442 4.64 27.37 25.05
C ARG A 442 4.29 25.90 25.26
N ILE A 443 5.24 24.98 25.04
CA ILE A 443 5.08 23.56 25.35
C ILE A 443 4.85 23.36 26.85
N ILE A 444 5.69 23.98 27.69
CA ILE A 444 5.59 23.90 29.15
C ILE A 444 4.27 24.52 29.64
N GLU A 445 3.88 25.66 29.09
CA GLU A 445 2.61 26.31 29.43
C GLU A 445 1.40 25.45 29.05
N ALA A 446 1.41 24.86 27.86
CA ALA A 446 0.36 23.96 27.39
C ALA A 446 0.26 22.69 28.26
N ALA A 447 1.40 22.09 28.61
CA ALA A 447 1.42 20.92 29.49
C ALA A 447 0.88 21.25 30.91
N ARG A 448 1.25 22.42 31.44
CA ARG A 448 0.75 22.90 32.74
C ARG A 448 -0.76 23.16 32.69
N ALA A 449 -1.25 23.84 31.66
CA ALA A 449 -2.66 24.11 31.46
C ALA A 449 -3.51 22.82 31.26
N ALA A 450 -2.88 21.75 30.74
CA ALA A 450 -3.48 20.43 30.61
C ALA A 450 -3.31 19.53 31.86
N HIS A 451 -2.81 20.07 32.98
CA HIS A 451 -2.52 19.31 34.21
C HIS A 451 -1.61 18.09 33.98
N LEU A 452 -0.59 18.23 33.11
CA LEU A 452 0.38 17.17 32.79
C LEU A 452 1.76 17.42 33.41
N ALA A 453 2.03 18.61 33.97
CA ALA A 453 3.38 19.00 34.43
C ALA A 453 3.96 17.98 35.42
N ASP A 454 3.18 17.56 36.43
CA ASP A 454 3.63 16.60 37.44
C ASP A 454 3.89 15.22 36.83
N VAL A 455 3.06 14.80 35.88
CA VAL A 455 3.26 13.53 35.17
C VAL A 455 4.57 13.56 34.38
N ILE A 456 4.81 14.65 33.66
CA ILE A 456 6.01 14.80 32.82
C ILE A 456 7.27 14.84 33.68
N THR A 457 7.22 15.52 34.82
CA THR A 457 8.36 15.61 35.77
C THR A 457 8.75 14.22 36.30
N ASN A 458 7.80 13.30 36.43
CA ASN A 458 8.04 11.93 36.88
C ASN A 458 8.45 10.96 35.76
N LEU A 459 8.50 11.41 34.49
CA LEU A 459 9.03 10.61 33.39
C LEU A 459 10.57 10.65 33.39
N PRO A 460 11.23 9.57 32.92
CA PRO A 460 12.70 9.44 32.98
C PRO A 460 13.47 10.61 32.35
N GLU A 461 12.98 11.14 31.23
CA GLU A 461 13.61 12.22 30.45
C GLU A 461 12.69 13.45 30.34
N GLY A 462 11.66 13.54 31.20
CA GLY A 462 10.73 14.66 31.21
C GLY A 462 10.03 14.86 29.84
N TYR A 463 10.14 16.05 29.27
CA TYR A 463 9.58 16.40 27.96
C TYR A 463 10.21 15.64 26.78
N ASP A 464 11.44 15.16 26.92
CA ASP A 464 12.16 14.42 25.89
C ASP A 464 11.89 12.90 25.97
N THR A 465 11.09 12.46 26.90
CA THR A 465 10.70 11.05 27.04
C THR A 465 9.90 10.60 25.83
N VAL A 466 10.37 9.54 25.14
CA VAL A 466 9.65 8.87 24.05
C VAL A 466 8.52 8.02 24.63
N ILE A 467 7.28 8.27 24.18
CA ILE A 467 6.07 7.68 24.77
C ILE A 467 5.67 6.31 24.19
N GLY A 468 6.37 5.86 23.15
CA GLY A 468 6.11 4.59 22.47
C GLY A 468 4.88 4.63 21.56
N ASP A 469 4.65 3.52 20.85
CA ASP A 469 3.56 3.41 19.88
C ASP A 469 2.20 3.74 20.55
N ASN A 470 1.51 4.71 19.97
CA ASN A 470 0.22 5.25 20.47
C ASN A 470 0.22 5.58 21.97
N GLY A 471 1.38 5.97 22.53
CA GLY A 471 1.51 6.35 23.93
C GLY A 471 1.29 5.20 24.93
N MET A 472 1.73 3.98 24.59
CA MET A 472 1.56 2.79 25.46
C MET A 472 2.17 2.95 26.86
N ARG A 473 3.14 3.85 27.02
CA ARG A 473 3.77 4.13 28.33
C ARG A 473 2.94 5.06 29.22
N LEU A 474 1.83 5.60 28.70
CA LEU A 474 0.95 6.53 29.41
C LEU A 474 -0.39 5.86 29.76
N SER A 475 -0.99 6.28 30.90
CA SER A 475 -2.36 5.89 31.22
C SER A 475 -3.37 6.52 30.25
N GLY A 476 -4.62 6.03 30.22
CA GLY A 476 -5.67 6.59 29.38
C GLY A 476 -5.87 8.10 29.61
N GLY A 477 -5.95 8.52 30.87
CA GLY A 477 -6.09 9.93 31.24
C GLY A 477 -4.87 10.79 30.90
N GLN A 478 -3.65 10.21 30.99
CA GLN A 478 -2.42 10.90 30.59
C GLN A 478 -2.37 11.12 29.07
N ARG A 479 -2.75 10.10 28.28
CA ARG A 479 -2.85 10.23 26.81
C ARG A 479 -3.85 11.34 26.44
N GLN A 480 -4.97 11.39 27.10
CA GLN A 480 -6.01 12.37 26.82
C GLN A 480 -5.57 13.79 27.17
N ARG A 481 -4.95 13.99 28.35
CA ARG A 481 -4.36 15.27 28.72
C ARG A 481 -3.26 15.72 27.78
N LEU A 482 -2.50 14.78 27.21
CA LEU A 482 -1.50 15.11 26.18
C LEU A 482 -2.15 15.60 24.87
N ALA A 483 -3.27 15.00 24.45
CA ALA A 483 -4.06 15.51 23.31
C ALA A 483 -4.68 16.89 23.59
N ILE A 484 -5.11 17.14 24.85
CA ILE A 484 -5.58 18.46 25.29
C ILE A 484 -4.43 19.48 25.26
N ALA A 485 -3.23 19.11 25.74
CA ALA A 485 -2.05 19.98 25.67
C ALA A 485 -1.70 20.37 24.21
N ARG A 486 -1.80 19.41 23.27
CA ARG A 486 -1.66 19.66 21.82
C ARG A 486 -2.68 20.70 21.34
N ALA A 487 -3.93 20.59 21.74
CA ALA A 487 -4.97 21.54 21.36
C ALA A 487 -4.78 22.93 22.01
N ILE A 488 -4.29 22.99 23.24
CA ILE A 488 -3.91 24.24 23.92
C ILE A 488 -2.74 24.91 23.21
N TYR A 489 -1.68 24.15 22.87
CA TYR A 489 -0.52 24.64 22.15
C TYR A 489 -0.89 25.25 20.79
N LYS A 490 -1.80 24.59 20.04
CA LYS A 490 -2.31 25.10 18.77
C LYS A 490 -3.05 26.43 18.91
N ASN A 491 -3.74 26.67 20.03
CA ASN A 491 -4.45 27.91 20.38
C ASN A 491 -5.44 28.40 19.31
N ALA A 492 -6.20 27.49 18.71
CA ALA A 492 -7.20 27.81 17.69
C ALA A 492 -8.48 28.42 18.31
N PRO A 493 -9.21 29.31 17.57
CA PRO A 493 -10.44 29.93 18.06
C PRO A 493 -11.65 28.98 18.08
N ILE A 494 -11.62 27.94 17.27
CA ILE A 494 -12.69 26.92 17.21
C ILE A 494 -12.15 25.61 17.79
N LEU A 495 -12.95 25.00 18.66
CA LEU A 495 -12.63 23.75 19.33
C LEU A 495 -13.69 22.69 19.01
N ILE A 496 -13.24 21.51 18.66
CA ILE A 496 -14.06 20.34 18.42
C ILE A 496 -13.69 19.27 19.45
N LEU A 497 -14.66 18.84 20.26
CA LEU A 497 -14.48 17.82 21.28
C LEU A 497 -15.40 16.64 20.99
N ASP A 498 -14.82 15.45 20.79
CA ASP A 498 -15.57 14.22 20.58
C ASP A 498 -15.31 13.29 21.76
N GLU A 499 -16.30 13.16 22.66
CA GLU A 499 -16.37 12.24 23.82
C GLU A 499 -15.04 12.05 24.60
N ALA A 500 -14.47 13.13 25.08
CA ALA A 500 -13.11 13.17 25.61
C ALA A 500 -12.85 12.42 26.94
N THR A 501 -13.80 11.68 27.54
CA THR A 501 -13.64 11.18 28.93
C THR A 501 -14.17 9.77 29.23
N SER A 502 -14.50 8.94 28.22
CA SER A 502 -14.98 7.58 28.46
C SER A 502 -13.86 6.66 29.00
N ALA A 503 -14.15 5.85 30.03
CA ALA A 503 -13.29 4.82 30.62
C ALA A 503 -12.06 5.30 31.43
N LEU A 504 -12.17 6.43 32.15
CA LEU A 504 -11.14 6.91 33.07
C LEU A 504 -11.51 6.63 34.54
N ASP A 505 -10.48 6.48 35.37
CA ASP A 505 -10.65 6.52 36.83
C ASP A 505 -11.04 7.93 37.31
N THR A 506 -11.68 8.04 38.46
CA THR A 506 -12.28 9.30 38.98
C THR A 506 -11.27 10.44 39.12
N GLU A 507 -10.02 10.15 39.50
CA GLU A 507 -8.98 11.18 39.68
C GLU A 507 -8.51 11.69 38.31
N SER A 508 -8.21 10.77 37.37
CA SER A 508 -7.84 11.10 35.98
C SER A 508 -8.97 11.88 35.29
N GLU A 509 -10.23 11.49 35.53
CA GLU A 509 -11.39 12.17 34.98
C GLU A 509 -11.48 13.63 35.43
N ARG A 510 -11.31 13.87 36.72
CA ARG A 510 -11.33 15.25 37.26
C ARG A 510 -10.23 16.11 36.66
N ALA A 511 -9.01 15.56 36.52
CA ALA A 511 -7.90 16.28 35.92
C ALA A 511 -8.13 16.57 34.41
N VAL A 512 -8.73 15.64 33.68
CA VAL A 512 -9.11 15.83 32.28
C VAL A 512 -10.21 16.89 32.15
N GLN A 513 -11.22 16.88 33.03
CA GLN A 513 -12.31 17.89 33.03
C GLN A 513 -11.76 19.29 33.26
N LEU A 514 -10.89 19.49 34.25
CA LEU A 514 -10.25 20.79 34.53
C LEU A 514 -9.40 21.27 33.32
N ALA A 515 -8.72 20.36 32.65
CA ALA A 515 -7.97 20.66 31.43
C ALA A 515 -8.90 21.07 30.27
N LEU A 516 -10.05 20.40 30.11
CA LEU A 516 -11.07 20.74 29.11
C LEU A 516 -11.71 22.11 29.41
N ASP A 517 -12.07 22.38 30.68
CA ASP A 517 -12.64 23.67 31.08
C ASP A 517 -11.66 24.83 30.77
N THR A 518 -10.37 24.59 30.99
CA THR A 518 -9.31 25.54 30.62
C THR A 518 -9.17 25.72 29.11
N LEU A 519 -9.28 24.62 28.37
CA LEU A 519 -9.18 24.62 26.91
C LEU A 519 -10.39 25.34 26.27
N MET A 520 -11.59 25.20 26.80
CA MET A 520 -12.82 25.79 26.23
C MET A 520 -12.93 27.31 26.44
N LYS A 521 -12.23 27.91 27.40
CA LYS A 521 -12.33 29.34 27.70
C LYS A 521 -12.03 30.21 26.48
N ASN A 522 -12.95 31.15 26.18
CA ASN A 522 -12.82 32.11 25.08
C ASN A 522 -12.68 31.46 23.70
N ARG A 523 -13.25 30.28 23.49
CA ARG A 523 -13.28 29.57 22.20
C ARG A 523 -14.67 29.11 21.85
N THR A 524 -15.00 29.18 20.57
CA THR A 524 -16.22 28.56 20.05
C THR A 524 -16.06 27.06 20.10
N THR A 525 -16.89 26.36 20.85
CA THR A 525 -16.72 24.94 21.12
C THR A 525 -17.92 24.14 20.65
N LEU A 526 -17.69 23.13 19.82
CA LEU A 526 -18.66 22.07 19.52
C LEU A 526 -18.23 20.82 20.28
N VAL A 527 -19.07 20.36 21.21
CA VAL A 527 -18.78 19.15 22.00
C VAL A 527 -19.83 18.09 21.75
N ILE A 528 -19.43 16.89 21.34
CA ILE A 528 -20.32 15.71 21.36
C ILE A 528 -20.32 15.21 22.79
N ALA A 529 -21.45 15.48 23.49
CA ALA A 529 -21.53 15.26 24.90
C ALA A 529 -22.15 13.89 25.23
N HIS A 530 -21.41 13.10 26.02
CA HIS A 530 -21.86 11.84 26.62
C HIS A 530 -21.86 11.89 28.14
N ARG A 531 -21.46 13.02 28.73
CA ARG A 531 -21.43 13.24 30.18
C ARG A 531 -22.29 14.43 30.60
N LEU A 532 -22.93 14.27 31.75
CA LEU A 532 -23.82 15.26 32.31
C LEU A 532 -23.12 16.59 32.59
N SER A 533 -21.92 16.55 33.19
CA SER A 533 -21.13 17.75 33.50
C SER A 533 -20.83 18.61 32.25
N THR A 534 -20.53 17.99 31.13
CA THR A 534 -20.27 18.70 29.86
C THR A 534 -21.55 19.34 29.30
N ILE A 535 -22.71 18.66 29.47
CA ILE A 535 -23.99 19.13 28.99
C ILE A 535 -24.48 20.33 29.83
N GLU A 536 -24.35 20.26 31.16
CA GLU A 536 -24.80 21.29 32.09
C GLU A 536 -24.01 22.61 31.95
N HIS A 537 -22.71 22.53 31.61
CA HIS A 537 -21.84 23.70 31.42
C HIS A 537 -21.90 24.30 30.00
N ALA A 538 -22.63 23.68 29.07
CA ALA A 538 -22.79 24.22 27.71
C ALA A 538 -23.75 25.44 27.71
N ASN A 539 -23.45 26.44 26.90
CA ASN A 539 -24.34 27.60 26.71
C ASN A 539 -25.66 27.19 26.08
N ARG A 540 -25.61 26.30 25.10
CA ARG A 540 -26.80 25.70 24.48
C ARG A 540 -26.57 24.22 24.20
N ILE A 541 -27.65 23.48 24.23
CA ILE A 541 -27.72 22.07 23.84
C ILE A 541 -28.48 22.00 22.53
N VAL A 542 -27.97 21.23 21.60
CA VAL A 542 -28.59 20.92 20.29
C VAL A 542 -28.86 19.43 20.24
N VAL A 543 -30.14 19.07 20.16
CA VAL A 543 -30.58 17.66 20.08
C VAL A 543 -30.68 17.25 18.61
N LEU A 544 -29.93 16.23 18.24
CA LEU A 544 -29.92 15.65 16.89
C LEU A 544 -30.62 14.28 16.90
N GLN A 545 -31.65 14.15 16.08
CA GLN A 545 -32.38 12.89 15.85
C GLN A 545 -32.56 12.68 14.35
N GLU A 546 -32.15 11.51 13.84
CA GLU A 546 -32.27 11.13 12.41
C GLU A 546 -31.74 12.22 11.47
N GLY A 547 -30.61 12.82 11.81
CA GLY A 547 -29.95 13.85 11.01
C GLY A 547 -30.62 15.22 11.04
N ARG A 548 -31.58 15.47 11.92
CA ARG A 548 -32.27 16.76 12.07
C ARG A 548 -32.09 17.33 13.48
N ILE A 549 -32.09 18.64 13.57
CA ILE A 549 -32.17 19.32 14.86
C ILE A 549 -33.65 19.31 15.31
N THR A 550 -33.93 18.69 16.47
CA THR A 550 -35.27 18.59 17.04
C THR A 550 -35.50 19.61 18.15
N GLU A 551 -34.47 19.88 18.96
CA GLU A 551 -34.56 20.79 20.07
C GLU A 551 -33.27 21.60 20.21
N VAL A 552 -33.41 22.87 20.63
CA VAL A 552 -32.29 23.77 20.93
C VAL A 552 -32.66 24.61 22.15
N GLY A 553 -31.81 24.61 23.17
CA GLY A 553 -32.05 25.40 24.39
C GLY A 553 -31.00 25.18 25.46
N SER A 554 -31.11 25.85 26.59
CA SER A 554 -30.30 25.55 27.78
C SER A 554 -30.76 24.25 28.46
N HIS A 555 -29.91 23.66 29.30
CA HIS A 555 -30.24 22.48 30.10
C HIS A 555 -31.58 22.61 30.83
N ALA A 556 -31.79 23.73 31.56
CA ALA A 556 -33.01 23.98 32.30
C ALA A 556 -34.25 24.11 31.40
N GLN A 557 -34.13 24.80 30.26
CA GLN A 557 -35.23 24.98 29.30
C GLN A 557 -35.67 23.64 28.69
N LEU A 558 -34.72 22.81 28.27
CA LEU A 558 -35.00 21.53 27.61
C LEU A 558 -35.55 20.49 28.61
N LEU A 559 -35.11 20.50 29.86
CA LEU A 559 -35.70 19.67 30.90
C LEU A 559 -37.15 20.07 31.20
N ALA A 560 -37.43 21.37 31.34
CA ALA A 560 -38.78 21.89 31.59
C ALA A 560 -39.73 21.60 30.40
N ALA A 561 -39.23 21.56 29.17
CA ALA A 561 -39.99 21.23 27.96
C ALA A 561 -40.44 19.75 27.91
N ASN A 562 -39.84 18.89 28.74
CA ASN A 562 -40.13 17.44 28.83
C ASN A 562 -40.17 16.72 27.48
N GLY A 563 -39.28 17.12 26.56
CA GLY A 563 -39.16 16.62 25.20
C GLY A 563 -38.14 15.49 25.04
N VAL A 564 -37.55 15.38 23.84
CA VAL A 564 -36.58 14.35 23.51
C VAL A 564 -35.35 14.44 24.42
N TYR A 565 -34.86 15.65 24.70
CA TYR A 565 -33.74 15.87 25.62
C TYR A 565 -34.03 15.34 27.03
N ALA A 566 -35.17 15.69 27.61
CA ALA A 566 -35.55 15.24 28.94
C ALA A 566 -35.65 13.72 29.03
N HIS A 567 -36.18 13.08 27.97
CA HIS A 567 -36.24 11.63 27.88
C HIS A 567 -34.83 11.00 27.82
N LEU A 568 -33.94 11.53 27.00
CA LEU A 568 -32.54 11.09 26.92
C LEU A 568 -31.80 11.29 28.25
N TYR A 569 -32.00 12.41 28.88
CA TYR A 569 -31.46 12.72 30.21
C TYR A 569 -31.86 11.68 31.25
N HIS A 570 -33.15 11.39 31.37
CA HIS A 570 -33.65 10.39 32.31
C HIS A 570 -33.16 8.98 32.01
N LEU A 571 -32.99 8.61 30.73
CA LEU A 571 -32.46 7.30 30.35
C LEU A 571 -30.97 7.12 30.66
N GLN A 572 -30.18 8.15 30.45
CA GLN A 572 -28.71 8.06 30.56
C GLN A 572 -28.20 8.40 31.97
N PHE A 573 -28.83 9.35 32.67
CA PHE A 573 -28.28 9.95 33.88
C PHE A 573 -29.12 9.75 35.14
N SER A 574 -30.36 9.28 35.05
CA SER A 574 -31.21 9.04 36.27
C SER A 574 -30.75 7.85 37.13
N LYS A 575 -29.68 7.13 36.73
CA LYS A 575 -29.08 6.04 37.51
C LYS A 575 -27.87 6.46 38.35
N GLU A 576 -27.41 7.70 38.23
CA GLU A 576 -26.22 8.21 38.94
C GLU A 576 -26.58 9.13 40.14
N SER A 577 -27.85 9.30 40.45
CA SER A 577 -28.34 10.06 41.63
C SER A 577 -28.71 9.16 42.79
#